data_18b431cf3ce827a876eaf4ee303c1e9f
#
_entry.id   18b431cf3ce827a876eaf4ee303c1e9f
#
_cell.length_a   1.000
_cell.length_b   1.000
_cell.length_c   1.000
_cell.angle_alpha   90.00
_cell.angle_beta   90.00
_cell.angle_gamma   90.00
#
_symmetry.space_group_name_H-M   'P 1'
#
loop_
_entity.id
_entity.type
_entity.pdbx_description
1 polymer ?
#
loop_
_entity_poly.entity_id
_entity_poly.type
_entity_poly.pdbx_seq_one_letter_code
_entity_poly.pdbx_strand_id
1 'polypeptide(L)'
;MKYVNKPVRKKDAMQLVTGKPVYMDDIAPKDCLIVKLLRSPHANAIVTSINKIAAMKVDGIEAIYTWEDIPQDGRRYTQAGQTYPEMSPYDRLIMDRHVRYVGDVVAIVAGRDEKCVDKALKLIKVQYEVLE
;
A
#
# COMPACT_ATOMS: atom_id res chain seq x y z
N MET A 1 21.73 8.12 -35.14
CA MET A 1 21.29 7.77 -33.77
C MET A 1 22.35 6.91 -33.09
N LYS A 2 22.65 7.17 -31.78
CA LYS A 2 23.78 6.52 -31.09
C LYS A 2 23.56 5.05 -30.78
N TYR A 3 22.30 4.62 -30.57
CA TYR A 3 21.97 3.27 -30.08
C TYR A 3 20.98 2.50 -30.97
N VAL A 4 20.22 3.18 -31.83
CA VAL A 4 19.23 2.53 -32.69
C VAL A 4 19.93 1.65 -33.74
N ASN A 5 19.44 0.42 -33.90
CA ASN A 5 20.00 -0.62 -34.78
C ASN A 5 21.46 -1.00 -34.48
N LYS A 6 21.91 -0.87 -33.23
CA LYS A 6 23.23 -1.34 -32.82
C LYS A 6 23.08 -2.39 -31.69
N PRO A 7 23.91 -3.44 -31.68
CA PRO A 7 23.93 -4.40 -30.60
C PRO A 7 24.44 -3.68 -29.32
N VAL A 8 23.57 -3.51 -28.35
CA VAL A 8 23.91 -2.90 -27.04
C VAL A 8 23.79 -3.98 -25.98
N ARG A 9 24.84 -4.14 -25.17
CA ARG A 9 24.82 -5.09 -24.05
C ARG A 9 23.81 -4.64 -23.00
N LYS A 10 23.00 -5.58 -22.48
CA LYS A 10 22.10 -5.34 -21.35
C LYS A 10 22.89 -4.87 -20.14
N LYS A 11 22.44 -3.86 -19.39
CA LYS A 11 23.20 -3.22 -18.29
C LYS A 11 23.52 -4.20 -17.17
N ASP A 12 22.59 -5.08 -16.83
CA ASP A 12 22.69 -6.07 -15.76
C ASP A 12 23.14 -7.47 -16.24
N ALA A 13 23.48 -7.62 -17.52
CA ALA A 13 23.85 -8.91 -18.10
C ALA A 13 24.98 -9.61 -17.34
N MET A 14 26.01 -8.87 -16.93
CA MET A 14 27.15 -9.45 -16.23
C MET A 14 26.77 -9.96 -14.83
N GLN A 15 25.91 -9.24 -14.12
CA GLN A 15 25.41 -9.65 -12.79
C GLN A 15 24.59 -10.94 -12.91
N LEU A 16 23.69 -11.00 -13.90
CA LEU A 16 22.85 -12.17 -14.15
C LEU A 16 23.69 -13.41 -14.50
N VAL A 17 24.66 -13.27 -15.42
CA VAL A 17 25.52 -14.38 -15.86
C VAL A 17 26.45 -14.89 -14.76
N THR A 18 26.91 -13.99 -13.89
CA THR A 18 27.79 -14.35 -12.77
C THR A 18 27.04 -14.78 -11.50
N GLY A 19 25.71 -14.84 -11.53
CA GLY A 19 24.87 -15.22 -10.37
C GLY A 19 24.90 -14.21 -9.24
N LYS A 20 25.12 -12.92 -9.54
CA LYS A 20 25.18 -11.81 -8.57
C LYS A 20 24.18 -10.69 -8.87
N PRO A 21 22.94 -11.02 -9.32
CA PRO A 21 21.91 -9.99 -9.43
C PRO A 21 21.58 -9.46 -8.02
N VAL A 22 21.29 -8.17 -7.92
CA VAL A 22 20.87 -7.53 -6.68
C VAL A 22 19.38 -7.17 -6.82
N TYR A 23 18.56 -7.74 -5.97
CA TYR A 23 17.13 -7.48 -5.89
C TYR A 23 16.81 -6.60 -4.67
N MET A 24 15.56 -6.16 -4.58
CA MET A 24 15.13 -5.26 -3.49
C MET A 24 15.37 -5.90 -2.11
N ASP A 25 15.06 -7.17 -1.95
CA ASP A 25 15.22 -7.90 -0.68
C ASP A 25 16.69 -8.05 -0.26
N ASP A 26 17.62 -8.04 -1.23
CA ASP A 26 19.06 -8.15 -0.95
C ASP A 26 19.63 -6.85 -0.37
N ILE A 27 18.98 -5.71 -0.64
CA ILE A 27 19.43 -4.37 -0.23
C ILE A 27 18.51 -3.73 0.80
N ALA A 28 17.38 -4.36 1.15
CA ALA A 28 16.47 -3.86 2.15
C ALA A 28 17.17 -3.72 3.51
N PRO A 29 17.05 -2.58 4.21
CA PRO A 29 17.59 -2.43 5.55
C PRO A 29 16.98 -3.48 6.49
N LYS A 30 17.81 -4.08 7.36
CA LYS A 30 17.36 -5.13 8.30
C LYS A 30 16.34 -4.62 9.32
N ASP A 31 16.35 -3.31 9.59
CA ASP A 31 15.50 -2.67 10.60
C ASP A 31 14.29 -1.94 9.97
N CYS A 32 13.97 -2.19 8.70
CA CYS A 32 12.79 -1.57 8.10
C CYS A 32 11.51 -2.19 8.62
N LEU A 33 10.48 -1.36 8.77
CA LEU A 33 9.14 -1.83 9.11
C LEU A 33 8.50 -2.55 7.92
N ILE A 34 7.77 -3.61 8.22
CA ILE A 34 6.91 -4.29 7.26
C ILE A 34 5.56 -3.59 7.23
N VAL A 35 5.13 -3.21 6.05
CA VAL A 35 3.84 -2.55 5.84
C VAL A 35 2.94 -3.43 5.00
N LYS A 36 1.72 -3.70 5.51
CA LYS A 36 0.67 -4.39 4.76
C LYS A 36 -0.63 -3.60 4.77
N LEU A 37 -1.47 -3.88 3.78
CA LEU A 37 -2.73 -3.18 3.56
C LEU A 37 -3.92 -4.08 3.91
N LEU A 38 -4.85 -3.55 4.71
CA LEU A 38 -6.18 -4.13 4.83
C LEU A 38 -7.01 -3.68 3.63
N ARG A 39 -7.59 -4.64 2.92
CA ARG A 39 -8.32 -4.38 1.69
C ARG A 39 -9.80 -4.71 1.84
N SER A 40 -10.65 -3.93 1.18
CA SER A 40 -12.10 -4.15 1.16
C SER A 40 -12.48 -5.42 0.42
N PRO A 41 -13.39 -6.24 0.97
CA PRO A 41 -14.01 -7.34 0.23
C PRO A 41 -15.18 -6.88 -0.66
N HIS A 42 -15.64 -5.63 -0.51
CA HIS A 42 -16.80 -5.08 -1.20
C HIS A 42 -16.37 -4.19 -2.36
N ALA A 43 -17.18 -4.23 -3.43
CA ALA A 43 -16.95 -3.43 -4.63
C ALA A 43 -17.44 -1.98 -4.47
N ASN A 44 -18.54 -1.78 -3.71
CA ASN A 44 -19.16 -0.48 -3.48
C ASN A 44 -19.74 -0.45 -2.06
N ALA A 45 -19.10 0.26 -1.13
CA ALA A 45 -19.55 0.32 0.25
C ALA A 45 -19.01 1.56 0.97
N ILE A 46 -19.68 1.97 2.02
CA ILE A 46 -19.19 2.97 2.96
C ILE A 46 -18.65 2.27 4.21
N VAL A 47 -17.43 2.57 4.59
CA VAL A 47 -16.85 2.16 5.87
C VAL A 47 -17.52 2.99 6.96
N THR A 48 -18.34 2.36 7.81
CA THR A 48 -19.06 3.04 8.90
C THR A 48 -18.22 3.12 10.16
N SER A 49 -17.44 2.06 10.46
CA SER A 49 -16.53 2.07 11.60
C SER A 49 -15.35 1.11 11.40
N ILE A 50 -14.22 1.44 12.04
CA ILE A 50 -13.03 0.58 12.08
C ILE A 50 -12.60 0.43 13.54
N ASN A 51 -12.61 -0.80 14.04
CA ASN A 51 -12.09 -1.10 15.38
C ASN A 51 -10.68 -1.69 15.26
N LYS A 52 -9.66 -0.87 15.57
CA LYS A 52 -8.23 -1.22 15.54
C LYS A 52 -7.63 -1.46 16.94
N ILE A 53 -8.42 -1.38 18.02
CA ILE A 53 -7.93 -1.42 19.41
C ILE A 53 -7.19 -2.73 19.72
N ALA A 54 -7.75 -3.87 19.33
CA ALA A 54 -7.12 -5.18 19.57
C ALA A 54 -5.85 -5.37 18.72
N ALA A 55 -5.85 -4.84 17.50
CA ALA A 55 -4.71 -4.90 16.59
C ALA A 55 -3.53 -4.06 17.08
N MET A 56 -3.79 -2.87 17.63
CA MET A 56 -2.76 -1.99 18.21
C MET A 56 -2.05 -2.60 19.43
N LYS A 57 -2.67 -3.58 20.11
CA LYS A 57 -2.08 -4.27 21.27
C LYS A 57 -1.19 -5.45 20.88
N VAL A 58 -1.08 -5.77 19.60
CA VAL A 58 -0.17 -6.84 19.13
C VAL A 58 1.25 -6.33 19.26
N ASP A 59 2.07 -7.12 19.98
CA ASP A 59 3.49 -6.80 20.13
C ASP A 59 4.19 -6.71 18.77
N GLY A 60 5.02 -5.68 18.58
CA GLY A 60 5.70 -5.40 17.33
C GLY A 60 4.91 -4.54 16.33
N ILE A 61 3.67 -4.13 16.63
CA ILE A 61 2.93 -3.14 15.82
C ILE A 61 3.37 -1.73 16.22
N GLU A 62 3.78 -0.95 15.21
CA GLU A 62 4.21 0.44 15.39
C GLU A 62 3.10 1.44 15.04
N ALA A 63 2.31 1.17 14.00
CA ALA A 63 1.23 2.06 13.59
C ALA A 63 0.12 1.35 12.81
N ILE A 64 -1.11 1.84 12.95
CA ILE A 64 -2.26 1.48 12.11
C ILE A 64 -2.96 2.76 11.67
N TYR A 65 -2.92 3.05 10.39
CA TYR A 65 -3.54 4.22 9.77
C TYR A 65 -4.83 3.84 9.06
N THR A 66 -5.82 4.71 9.17
CA THR A 66 -7.14 4.60 8.54
C THR A 66 -7.49 5.94 7.90
N TRP A 67 -8.65 6.05 7.26
CA TRP A 67 -9.15 7.31 6.73
C TRP A 67 -9.28 8.41 7.81
N GLU A 68 -9.47 8.04 9.08
CA GLU A 68 -9.58 8.96 10.23
C GLU A 68 -8.23 9.64 10.57
N ASP A 69 -7.13 9.00 10.21
CA ASP A 69 -5.77 9.48 10.47
C ASP A 69 -5.25 10.44 9.37
N ILE A 70 -6.03 10.64 8.29
CA ILE A 70 -5.69 11.61 7.24
C ILE A 70 -5.84 13.03 7.79
N PRO A 71 -4.84 13.92 7.63
CA PRO A 71 -4.92 15.27 8.14
C PRO A 71 -6.12 16.03 7.57
N GLN A 72 -6.86 16.72 8.46
CA GLN A 72 -8.02 17.55 8.11
C GLN A 72 -7.62 19.03 8.03
N ASP A 73 -6.50 19.32 7.36
CA ASP A 73 -5.90 20.65 7.25
C ASP A 73 -6.43 21.47 6.06
N GLY A 74 -7.53 21.04 5.46
CA GLY A 74 -8.12 21.63 4.26
C GLY A 74 -7.46 21.23 2.95
N ARG A 75 -6.37 20.45 2.98
CA ARG A 75 -5.74 19.88 1.79
C ARG A 75 -6.42 18.58 1.40
N ARG A 76 -6.37 18.27 0.13
CA ARG A 76 -6.89 17.01 -0.40
C ARG A 76 -5.74 16.05 -0.69
N TYR A 77 -5.65 14.98 0.08
CA TYR A 77 -4.64 13.93 -0.08
C TYR A 77 -5.16 12.87 -1.04
N THR A 78 -4.75 12.99 -2.30
CA THR A 78 -5.20 12.11 -3.39
C THR A 78 -4.14 11.08 -3.75
N GLN A 79 -4.57 9.98 -4.35
CA GLN A 79 -3.66 9.04 -4.98
C GLN A 79 -3.00 9.68 -6.20
N ALA A 80 -1.76 9.30 -6.47
CA ALA A 80 -1.11 9.69 -7.72
C ALA A 80 -1.85 9.06 -8.91
N GLY A 81 -2.19 9.89 -9.89
CA GLY A 81 -2.80 9.47 -11.13
C GLY A 81 -1.82 9.48 -12.29
N GLN A 82 -2.30 9.09 -13.46
CA GLN A 82 -1.56 9.22 -14.71
C GLN A 82 -1.41 10.71 -15.06
N THR A 83 -0.20 11.10 -15.45
CA THR A 83 0.10 12.49 -15.85
C THR A 83 0.30 12.64 -17.37
N TYR A 84 0.45 11.51 -18.09
CA TYR A 84 0.68 11.49 -19.53
C TYR A 84 0.13 10.18 -20.12
N PRO A 85 -0.47 10.15 -21.31
CA PRO A 85 -0.77 11.31 -22.18
C PRO A 85 -1.92 12.21 -21.66
N GLU A 86 -2.80 11.65 -20.82
CA GLU A 86 -3.94 12.38 -20.25
C GLU A 86 -3.86 12.35 -18.72
N MET A 87 -4.20 13.47 -18.10
CA MET A 87 -4.21 13.59 -16.65
C MET A 87 -5.41 12.85 -16.07
N SER A 88 -5.16 11.95 -15.13
CA SER A 88 -6.23 11.34 -14.32
C SER A 88 -6.84 12.38 -13.37
N PRO A 89 -8.15 12.34 -13.14
CA PRO A 89 -8.79 13.19 -12.13
C PRO A 89 -8.19 12.93 -10.73
N TYR A 90 -8.00 14.00 -9.96
CA TYR A 90 -7.59 13.91 -8.54
C TYR A 90 -8.81 13.69 -7.63
N ASP A 91 -9.65 12.73 -7.97
CA ASP A 91 -10.92 12.43 -7.28
C ASP A 91 -10.79 11.33 -6.23
N ARG A 92 -9.73 10.50 -6.31
CA ARG A 92 -9.48 9.42 -5.37
C ARG A 92 -8.59 9.87 -4.23
N LEU A 93 -9.12 9.77 -3.00
CA LEU A 93 -8.33 9.99 -1.79
C LEU A 93 -7.35 8.81 -1.56
N ILE A 94 -6.25 9.08 -0.85
CA ILE A 94 -5.25 8.06 -0.51
C ILE A 94 -5.85 6.95 0.36
N MET A 95 -6.77 7.30 1.26
CA MET A 95 -7.68 6.42 1.98
C MET A 95 -9.03 7.14 2.10
N ASP A 96 -10.12 6.44 1.83
CA ASP A 96 -11.46 7.00 1.84
C ASP A 96 -12.40 6.10 2.65
N ARG A 97 -13.48 6.67 3.15
CA ARG A 97 -14.60 5.89 3.70
C ARG A 97 -15.37 5.14 2.62
N HIS A 98 -15.42 5.71 1.42
CA HIS A 98 -16.09 5.10 0.29
C HIS A 98 -15.12 4.18 -0.46
N VAL A 99 -15.31 2.88 -0.32
CA VAL A 99 -14.60 1.86 -1.12
C VAL A 99 -15.34 1.66 -2.44
N ARG A 100 -14.60 1.63 -3.54
CA ARG A 100 -15.13 1.68 -4.90
C ARG A 100 -14.81 0.45 -5.76
N TYR A 101 -13.99 -0.46 -5.23
CA TYR A 101 -13.68 -1.73 -5.88
C TYR A 101 -13.22 -2.76 -4.84
N VAL A 102 -13.35 -4.04 -5.18
CA VAL A 102 -12.80 -5.13 -4.37
C VAL A 102 -11.27 -4.99 -4.30
N GLY A 103 -10.73 -4.91 -3.09
CA GLY A 103 -9.31 -4.69 -2.86
C GLY A 103 -8.92 -3.22 -2.60
N ASP A 104 -9.88 -2.30 -2.55
CA ASP A 104 -9.62 -0.91 -2.14
C ASP A 104 -9.04 -0.84 -0.72
N VAL A 105 -8.13 0.09 -0.48
CA VAL A 105 -7.38 0.17 0.78
C VAL A 105 -8.24 0.79 1.87
N VAL A 106 -8.39 0.06 2.99
CA VAL A 106 -9.18 0.48 4.15
C VAL A 106 -8.30 0.88 5.32
N ALA A 107 -7.18 0.17 5.52
CA ALA A 107 -6.19 0.50 6.55
C ALA A 107 -4.78 0.11 6.12
N ILE A 108 -3.79 0.78 6.69
CA ILE A 108 -2.36 0.51 6.52
C ILE A 108 -1.83 0.08 7.88
N VAL A 109 -1.18 -1.07 7.94
CA VAL A 109 -0.60 -1.62 9.18
C VAL A 109 0.91 -1.71 9.02
N ALA A 110 1.65 -1.09 9.95
CA ALA A 110 3.10 -1.12 10.01
C ALA A 110 3.58 -1.81 11.29
N GLY A 111 4.52 -2.72 11.15
CA GLY A 111 5.08 -3.47 12.28
C GLY A 111 6.48 -3.99 12.00
N ARG A 112 7.13 -4.55 13.03
CA ARG A 112 8.53 -4.97 13.00
C ARG A 112 8.77 -6.23 12.18
N ASP A 113 7.76 -7.09 12.08
CA ASP A 113 7.85 -8.33 11.32
C ASP A 113 6.51 -8.69 10.66
N GLU A 114 6.57 -9.60 9.70
CA GLU A 114 5.41 -10.01 8.92
C GLU A 114 4.35 -10.72 9.78
N LYS A 115 4.77 -11.50 10.79
CA LYS A 115 3.84 -12.27 11.64
C LYS A 115 3.00 -11.37 12.52
N CYS A 116 3.60 -10.32 13.11
CA CYS A 116 2.86 -9.37 13.92
C CYS A 116 1.86 -8.56 13.08
N VAL A 117 2.27 -8.14 11.85
CA VAL A 117 1.40 -7.42 10.93
C VAL A 117 0.22 -8.29 10.47
N ASP A 118 0.46 -9.55 10.09
CA ASP A 118 -0.60 -10.48 9.68
C ASP A 118 -1.58 -10.79 10.83
N LYS A 119 -1.07 -10.89 12.06
CA LYS A 119 -1.91 -11.06 13.25
C LYS A 119 -2.78 -9.83 13.48
N ALA A 120 -2.20 -8.63 13.37
CA ALA A 120 -2.93 -7.38 13.55
C ALA A 120 -4.01 -7.20 12.49
N LEU A 121 -3.72 -7.48 11.21
CA LEU A 121 -4.70 -7.40 10.12
C LEU A 121 -5.95 -8.25 10.39
N LYS A 122 -5.78 -9.46 10.96
CA LYS A 122 -6.90 -10.36 11.32
C LYS A 122 -7.74 -9.85 12.49
N LEU A 123 -7.18 -8.97 13.34
CA LEU A 123 -7.85 -8.43 14.51
C LEU A 123 -8.58 -7.11 14.23
N ILE A 124 -8.30 -6.45 13.12
CA ILE A 124 -9.04 -5.25 12.71
C ILE A 124 -10.44 -5.66 12.26
N LYS A 125 -11.44 -5.04 12.85
CA LYS A 125 -12.85 -5.25 12.50
C LYS A 125 -13.37 -4.01 11.80
N VAL A 126 -13.88 -4.18 10.58
CA VAL A 126 -14.46 -3.12 9.76
C VAL A 126 -15.95 -3.39 9.57
N GLN A 127 -16.77 -2.37 9.77
CA GLN A 127 -18.18 -2.40 9.46
C GLN A 127 -18.43 -1.65 8.15
N TYR A 128 -19.18 -2.25 7.26
CA TYR A 128 -19.52 -1.71 5.96
C TYR A 128 -21.03 -1.56 5.80
N GLU A 129 -21.43 -0.45 5.19
CA GLU A 129 -22.74 -0.28 4.57
C GLU A 129 -22.55 -0.53 3.08
N VAL A 130 -23.02 -1.69 2.62
CA VAL A 130 -22.87 -2.09 1.21
C VAL A 130 -23.90 -1.33 0.38
N LEU A 131 -23.43 -0.69 -0.69
CA LEU A 131 -24.23 0.06 -1.64
C LEU A 131 -24.52 -0.79 -2.88
N GLU A 132 -25.62 -0.47 -3.57
CA GLU A 132 -25.99 -1.09 -4.85
C GLU A 132 -25.05 -0.66 -5.99
#